data_532660e28d252fd98f4847434ae553a8
#
_entry.id   532660e28d252fd98f4847434ae553a8
#
_cell.length_a   1.000
_cell.length_b   1.000
_cell.length_c   1.000
_cell.angle_alpha   90.00
_cell.angle_beta   90.00
_cell.angle_gamma   90.00
#
_symmetry.space_group_name_H-M   'P 1'
#
loop_
_entity.id
_entity.type
_entity.pdbx_description
1 polymer ?
#
loop_
_entity_poly.entity_id
_entity_poly.type
_entity_poly.pdbx_seq_one_letter_code
_entity_poly.pdbx_strand_id
1 'polypeptide(L)'
;MGRLKGICISEKRGTEKHEVREAMVKMDWGIEGDAHGGKWHRQISLLSDEKIQEFRAKGAEVAYGAFGENLIVEGFDFRALPVGTRFHIGDVVLEMTQIGKECHSHCQIYKRMGDCIMPREGVFAEVVTGGHIKVGDEVVMEQVKSDRPFSAAVITLSDKGAAGEREDKSGPMIVEMLKDAGYDIKETILLP
;
A
#
# COMPACT_ATOMS: atom_id res chain seq x y z
N MET A 1 -9.35 -12.06 -8.01
CA MET A 1 -10.43 -12.05 -7.01
C MET A 1 -9.87 -12.49 -5.69
N GLY A 2 -10.18 -11.78 -4.64
CA GLY A 2 -9.75 -12.05 -3.28
C GLY A 2 -10.93 -12.06 -2.31
N ARG A 3 -10.65 -12.20 -1.02
CA ARG A 3 -11.66 -12.25 0.03
C ARG A 3 -11.22 -11.44 1.25
N LEU A 4 -12.15 -10.70 1.83
CA LEU A 4 -11.94 -9.98 3.08
C LEU A 4 -11.95 -10.96 4.26
N LYS A 5 -10.77 -11.19 4.84
CA LYS A 5 -10.55 -12.16 5.94
C LYS A 5 -10.73 -11.55 7.31
N GLY A 6 -10.46 -10.26 7.45
CA GLY A 6 -10.58 -9.55 8.72
C GLY A 6 -10.77 -8.06 8.52
N ILE A 7 -11.46 -7.45 9.47
CA ILE A 7 -11.64 -6.01 9.61
C ILE A 7 -11.20 -5.64 11.02
N CYS A 8 -10.28 -4.69 11.14
CA CYS A 8 -9.71 -4.30 12.43
C CYS A 8 -9.76 -2.79 12.62
N ILE A 9 -10.17 -2.38 13.82
CA ILE A 9 -10.25 -0.97 14.23
C ILE A 9 -9.60 -0.77 15.59
N SER A 10 -9.22 0.47 15.89
CA SER A 10 -8.82 0.89 17.22
C SER A 10 -9.45 2.23 17.57
N GLU A 11 -9.96 2.37 18.78
CA GLU A 11 -10.58 3.61 19.25
C GLU A 11 -9.55 4.69 19.59
N LYS A 12 -8.28 4.30 19.77
CA LYS A 12 -7.18 5.21 20.13
C LYS A 12 -5.96 4.98 19.24
N ARG A 13 -5.31 6.05 18.83
CA ARG A 13 -4.05 5.98 18.08
C ARG A 13 -2.95 5.35 18.94
N GLY A 14 -2.09 4.54 18.31
CA GLY A 14 -0.96 3.89 18.98
C GLY A 14 -1.33 2.63 19.77
N THR A 15 -2.56 2.17 19.71
CA THR A 15 -3.02 0.89 20.29
C THR A 15 -3.14 -0.17 19.20
N GLU A 16 -3.05 -1.44 19.58
CA GLU A 16 -3.37 -2.55 18.69
C GLU A 16 -4.84 -2.47 18.25
N LYS A 17 -5.10 -2.86 17.01
CA LYS A 17 -6.46 -2.93 16.48
C LYS A 17 -7.08 -4.26 16.88
N HIS A 18 -8.39 -4.27 17.11
CA HIS A 18 -9.17 -5.49 17.39
C HIS A 18 -10.11 -5.80 16.22
N GLU A 19 -10.42 -7.05 16.05
CA GLU A 19 -11.28 -7.52 14.98
C GLU A 19 -12.75 -7.16 15.23
N VAL A 20 -13.42 -6.74 14.14
CA VAL A 20 -14.88 -6.57 14.06
C VAL A 20 -15.41 -7.39 12.88
N ARG A 21 -16.67 -7.79 12.94
CA ARG A 21 -17.27 -8.61 11.87
C ARG A 21 -17.68 -7.81 10.65
N GLU A 22 -18.04 -6.56 10.86
CA GLU A 22 -18.54 -5.65 9.83
C GLU A 22 -18.20 -4.21 10.20
N ALA A 23 -18.16 -3.33 9.22
CA ALA A 23 -17.87 -1.93 9.44
C ALA A 23 -18.50 -1.04 8.38
N MET A 24 -18.81 0.21 8.76
CA MET A 24 -19.17 1.27 7.83
C MET A 24 -17.89 1.98 7.37
N VAL A 25 -17.71 2.09 6.07
CA VAL A 25 -16.62 2.83 5.41
C VAL A 25 -17.18 4.14 4.89
N LYS A 26 -16.55 5.25 5.23
CA LYS A 26 -16.97 6.61 4.85
C LYS A 26 -15.95 7.22 3.88
N MET A 27 -16.50 7.79 2.80
CA MET A 27 -15.71 8.55 1.83
C MET A 27 -14.96 9.70 2.53
N ASP A 28 -13.73 10.00 2.08
CA ASP A 28 -12.85 11.03 2.66
C ASP A 28 -12.56 10.85 4.16
N TRP A 29 -12.76 9.65 4.69
CA TRP A 29 -12.56 9.40 6.11
C TRP A 29 -11.85 8.08 6.42
N GLY A 30 -12.42 6.95 5.98
CA GLY A 30 -11.97 5.61 6.33
C GLY A 30 -13.05 4.81 7.07
N ILE A 31 -12.66 3.94 8.00
CA ILE A 31 -13.58 3.10 8.76
C ILE A 31 -14.16 3.90 9.93
N GLU A 32 -15.48 3.84 10.09
CA GLU A 32 -16.17 4.46 11.21
C GLU A 32 -15.73 3.80 12.53
N GLY A 33 -15.42 4.63 13.53
CA GLY A 33 -14.92 4.15 14.82
C GLY A 33 -13.41 3.89 14.88
N ASP A 34 -12.70 3.93 13.76
CA ASP A 34 -11.23 3.82 13.78
C ASP A 34 -10.57 5.19 14.03
N ALA A 35 -9.66 5.23 15.00
CA ALA A 35 -8.94 6.45 15.40
C ALA A 35 -8.01 7.01 14.31
N HIS A 36 -7.69 6.22 13.28
CA HIS A 36 -6.84 6.63 12.17
C HIS A 36 -7.62 7.23 11.00
N GLY A 37 -8.96 7.26 11.07
CA GLY A 37 -9.81 7.93 10.11
C GLY A 37 -9.48 9.42 9.97
N GLY A 38 -9.64 9.96 8.75
CA GLY A 38 -9.41 11.38 8.47
C GLY A 38 -9.19 11.69 6.99
N LYS A 39 -9.20 12.99 6.65
CA LYS A 39 -8.96 13.49 5.29
C LYS A 39 -7.45 13.47 4.95
N TRP A 40 -6.94 12.33 4.60
CA TRP A 40 -5.56 12.11 4.21
C TRP A 40 -5.45 10.85 3.35
N HIS A 41 -4.30 10.61 2.74
CA HIS A 41 -4.11 9.52 1.79
C HIS A 41 -3.96 8.11 2.44
N ARG A 42 -3.94 8.00 3.77
CA ARG A 42 -3.82 6.74 4.51
C ARG A 42 -5.05 6.48 5.39
N GLN A 43 -6.24 6.56 4.78
CA GLN A 43 -7.51 6.40 5.50
C GLN A 43 -7.72 4.96 5.96
N ILE A 44 -7.30 3.99 5.15
CA ILE A 44 -7.41 2.56 5.44
C ILE A 44 -6.08 1.90 5.13
N SER A 45 -5.64 1.01 6.00
CA SER A 45 -4.46 0.17 5.79
C SER A 45 -4.88 -1.26 5.46
N LEU A 46 -4.24 -1.86 4.43
CA LEU A 46 -4.49 -3.22 3.99
C LEU A 46 -3.23 -4.08 4.14
N LEU A 47 -3.42 -5.35 4.44
CA LEU A 47 -2.35 -6.33 4.50
C LEU A 47 -2.84 -7.68 3.94
N SER A 48 -1.97 -8.38 3.20
CA SER A 48 -2.27 -9.70 2.66
C SER A 48 -2.33 -10.73 3.80
N ASP A 49 -3.36 -11.57 3.80
CA ASP A 49 -3.46 -12.69 4.73
C ASP A 49 -2.28 -13.65 4.56
N GLU A 50 -1.87 -13.92 3.32
CA GLU A 50 -0.74 -14.77 3.02
C GLU A 50 0.54 -14.29 3.72
N LYS A 51 0.78 -12.96 3.73
CA LYS A 51 1.95 -12.37 4.41
C LYS A 51 1.86 -12.50 5.93
N ILE A 52 0.67 -12.43 6.50
CA ILE A 52 0.43 -12.70 7.93
C ILE A 52 0.70 -14.17 8.25
N GLN A 53 0.21 -15.09 7.42
CA GLN A 53 0.44 -16.52 7.60
C GLN A 53 1.93 -16.89 7.45
N GLU A 54 2.63 -16.32 6.46
CA GLU A 54 4.09 -16.47 6.33
C GLU A 54 4.84 -15.98 7.59
N PHE A 55 4.36 -14.91 8.19
CA PHE A 55 4.97 -14.36 9.42
C PHE A 55 4.67 -15.27 10.63
N ARG A 56 3.45 -15.79 10.74
CA ARG A 56 3.06 -16.79 11.76
C ARG A 56 3.87 -18.07 11.65
N ALA A 57 4.16 -18.54 10.43
CA ALA A 57 4.97 -19.72 10.19
C ALA A 57 6.43 -19.57 10.67
N LYS A 58 6.92 -18.34 10.87
CA LYS A 58 8.22 -18.05 11.49
C LYS A 58 8.18 -18.09 13.04
N GLY A 59 7.08 -18.53 13.63
CA GLY A 59 6.88 -18.64 15.07
C GLY A 59 6.27 -17.41 15.74
N ALA A 60 5.71 -16.49 14.96
CA ALA A 60 5.05 -15.31 15.50
C ALA A 60 3.59 -15.60 15.90
N GLU A 61 3.25 -15.41 17.15
CA GLU A 61 1.86 -15.38 17.63
C GLU A 61 1.31 -13.97 17.47
N VAL A 62 0.65 -13.71 16.34
CA VAL A 62 0.04 -12.41 16.02
C VAL A 62 -1.43 -12.60 15.62
N ALA A 63 -2.30 -11.78 16.20
CA ALA A 63 -3.70 -11.67 15.78
C ALA A 63 -3.82 -10.74 14.56
N TYR A 64 -4.96 -10.73 13.89
CA TYR A 64 -5.29 -9.66 12.96
C TYR A 64 -5.36 -8.32 13.70
N GLY A 65 -4.92 -7.24 13.07
CA GLY A 65 -4.83 -5.92 13.67
C GLY A 65 -3.52 -5.62 14.42
N ALA A 66 -2.71 -6.65 14.69
CA ALA A 66 -1.48 -6.52 15.45
C ALA A 66 -0.42 -5.63 14.78
N PHE A 67 -0.37 -5.56 13.47
CA PHE A 67 0.52 -4.67 12.70
C PHE A 67 -0.05 -3.27 12.50
N GLY A 68 -1.29 -3.03 12.97
CA GLY A 68 -2.05 -1.79 12.79
C GLY A 68 -2.85 -1.72 11.50
N GLU A 69 -2.97 -2.85 10.79
CA GLU A 69 -3.78 -2.97 9.58
C GLU A 69 -5.27 -2.91 9.90
N ASN A 70 -6.05 -2.36 8.96
CA ASN A 70 -7.50 -2.31 9.03
C ASN A 70 -8.14 -3.50 8.31
N LEU A 71 -7.71 -3.77 7.08
CA LEU A 71 -8.29 -4.83 6.26
C LEU A 71 -7.24 -5.90 5.98
N ILE A 72 -7.62 -7.13 6.25
CA ILE A 72 -6.85 -8.32 5.92
C ILE A 72 -7.53 -8.97 4.72
N VAL A 73 -6.80 -9.10 3.62
CA VAL A 73 -7.36 -9.59 2.35
C VAL A 73 -6.53 -10.75 1.83
N GLU A 74 -7.19 -11.84 1.48
CA GLU A 74 -6.63 -13.00 0.81
C GLU A 74 -6.67 -12.83 -0.70
N GLY A 75 -5.66 -13.32 -1.42
CA GLY A 75 -5.65 -13.42 -2.87
C GLY A 75 -4.94 -12.29 -3.60
N PHE A 76 -4.26 -11.37 -2.89
CA PHE A 76 -3.47 -10.31 -3.49
C PHE A 76 -2.08 -10.17 -2.90
N ASP A 77 -1.08 -10.07 -3.77
CA ASP A 77 0.22 -9.49 -3.41
C ASP A 77 0.17 -7.97 -3.65
N PHE A 78 -0.24 -7.25 -2.62
CA PHE A 78 -0.41 -5.79 -2.71
C PHE A 78 0.86 -5.04 -3.12
N ARG A 79 2.03 -5.55 -2.73
CA ARG A 79 3.30 -4.91 -3.04
C ARG A 79 3.61 -4.93 -4.54
N ALA A 80 3.12 -5.94 -5.25
CA ALA A 80 3.30 -6.06 -6.69
C ALA A 80 2.34 -5.18 -7.51
N LEU A 81 1.37 -4.54 -6.84
CA LEU A 81 0.37 -3.71 -7.50
C LEU A 81 0.80 -2.24 -7.53
N PRO A 82 0.50 -1.50 -8.60
CA PRO A 82 0.82 -0.08 -8.67
C PRO A 82 -0.09 0.74 -7.75
N VAL A 83 0.44 1.85 -7.23
CA VAL A 83 -0.36 2.91 -6.60
C VAL A 83 -1.41 3.40 -7.61
N GLY A 84 -2.63 3.68 -7.13
CA GLY A 84 -3.80 3.97 -7.97
C GLY A 84 -4.65 2.73 -8.30
N THR A 85 -4.20 1.52 -7.92
CA THR A 85 -5.04 0.31 -8.04
C THR A 85 -6.29 0.45 -7.19
N ARG A 86 -7.44 0.12 -7.77
CA ARG A 86 -8.73 0.16 -7.08
C ARG A 86 -9.21 -1.24 -6.72
N PHE A 87 -9.83 -1.31 -5.53
CA PHE A 87 -10.44 -2.51 -5.00
C PHE A 87 -11.91 -2.24 -4.69
N HIS A 88 -12.79 -3.13 -5.16
CA HIS A 88 -14.21 -3.12 -4.89
C HIS A 88 -14.53 -4.17 -3.83
N ILE A 89 -15.25 -3.77 -2.78
CA ILE A 89 -15.77 -4.65 -1.72
C ILE A 89 -17.26 -4.32 -1.61
N GLY A 90 -18.12 -5.05 -2.31
CA GLY A 90 -19.51 -4.64 -2.51
C GLY A 90 -19.59 -3.27 -3.19
N ASP A 91 -20.26 -2.29 -2.55
CA ASP A 91 -20.36 -0.92 -3.05
C ASP A 91 -19.15 -0.05 -2.69
N VAL A 92 -18.28 -0.50 -1.78
CA VAL A 92 -17.10 0.25 -1.33
C VAL A 92 -16.02 0.19 -2.40
N VAL A 93 -15.45 1.34 -2.72
CA VAL A 93 -14.30 1.46 -3.63
C VAL A 93 -13.14 2.10 -2.86
N LEU A 94 -12.03 1.39 -2.80
CA LEU A 94 -10.77 1.84 -2.22
C LEU A 94 -9.76 2.07 -3.33
N GLU A 95 -8.99 3.17 -3.28
CA GLU A 95 -7.88 3.43 -4.18
C GLU A 95 -6.56 3.39 -3.40
N MET A 96 -5.64 2.53 -3.83
CA MET A 96 -4.33 2.37 -3.21
C MET A 96 -3.47 3.62 -3.41
N THR A 97 -2.99 4.22 -2.32
CA THR A 97 -2.27 5.49 -2.33
C THR A 97 -0.80 5.37 -1.96
N GLN A 98 -0.42 4.30 -1.24
CA GLN A 98 0.95 4.14 -0.78
C GLN A 98 1.27 2.66 -0.49
N ILE A 99 2.51 2.25 -0.81
CA ILE A 99 3.09 0.96 -0.44
C ILE A 99 4.07 1.19 0.70
N GLY A 100 3.92 0.41 1.77
CA GLY A 100 4.79 0.47 2.93
C GLY A 100 4.66 1.76 3.75
N LYS A 101 5.37 1.81 4.85
CA LYS A 101 5.52 3.01 5.67
C LYS A 101 6.85 3.00 6.41
N GLU A 102 7.44 4.16 6.63
CA GLU A 102 8.52 4.30 7.59
C GLU A 102 7.97 4.24 9.02
N CYS A 103 8.60 3.43 9.87
CA CYS A 103 8.28 3.36 11.29
C CYS A 103 9.37 4.10 12.07
N HIS A 104 9.02 5.26 12.65
CA HIS A 104 9.94 6.05 13.46
C HIS A 104 10.22 5.43 14.86
N SER A 105 9.38 4.48 15.30
CA SER A 105 9.56 3.76 16.56
C SER A 105 9.21 2.29 16.37
N HIS A 106 9.99 1.44 17.03
CA HIS A 106 9.73 0.00 17.04
C HIS A 106 8.50 -0.32 17.90
N CYS A 107 7.46 -0.87 17.25
CA CYS A 107 6.26 -1.34 17.95
C CYS A 107 6.55 -2.63 18.74
N GLN A 108 5.57 -3.11 19.51
CA GLN A 108 5.70 -4.34 20.32
C GLN A 108 6.07 -5.57 19.49
N ILE A 109 5.51 -5.71 18.26
CA ILE A 109 5.83 -6.81 17.36
C ILE A 109 7.31 -6.78 16.97
N TYR A 110 7.81 -5.62 16.54
CA TYR A 110 9.23 -5.49 16.20
C TYR A 110 10.15 -5.83 17.38
N LYS A 111 9.79 -5.39 18.59
CA LYS A 111 10.56 -5.70 19.81
C LYS A 111 10.59 -7.19 20.14
N ARG A 112 9.47 -7.90 19.87
CA ARG A 112 9.32 -9.33 20.17
C ARG A 112 9.96 -10.23 19.11
N MET A 113 9.78 -9.87 17.84
CA MET A 113 10.16 -10.70 16.69
C MET A 113 11.43 -10.24 15.95
N GLY A 114 11.92 -9.02 16.25
CA GLY A 114 13.02 -8.39 15.49
C GLY A 114 12.63 -7.94 14.09
N ASP A 115 11.37 -8.13 13.68
CA ASP A 115 10.86 -7.83 12.35
C ASP A 115 9.40 -7.36 12.37
N CYS A 116 8.98 -6.67 11.31
CA CYS A 116 7.58 -6.29 11.08
C CYS A 116 7.31 -6.22 9.58
N ILE A 117 6.21 -6.83 9.15
CA ILE A 117 5.84 -6.88 7.74
C ILE A 117 5.15 -5.60 7.24
N MET A 118 4.49 -4.84 8.10
CA MET A 118 3.74 -3.64 7.69
C MET A 118 4.57 -2.59 6.93
N PRO A 119 5.84 -2.31 7.27
CA PRO A 119 6.67 -1.39 6.51
C PRO A 119 6.94 -1.81 5.06
N ARG A 120 6.93 -3.10 4.78
CA ARG A 120 7.29 -3.64 3.46
C ARG A 120 6.08 -4.12 2.66
N GLU A 121 5.14 -4.78 3.32
CA GLU A 121 4.04 -5.51 2.68
C GLU A 121 2.70 -4.80 2.85
N GLY A 122 2.59 -3.89 3.84
CA GLY A 122 1.36 -3.14 4.07
C GLY A 122 1.17 -2.05 3.01
N VAL A 123 -0.08 -1.82 2.64
CA VAL A 123 -0.45 -0.72 1.75
C VAL A 123 -1.51 0.16 2.40
N PHE A 124 -1.65 1.35 1.88
CA PHE A 124 -2.65 2.31 2.32
C PHE A 124 -3.55 2.70 1.17
N ALA A 125 -4.80 3.01 1.50
CA ALA A 125 -5.80 3.43 0.54
C ALA A 125 -6.63 4.59 1.07
N GLU A 126 -7.17 5.36 0.14
CA GLU A 126 -8.27 6.28 0.39
C GLU A 126 -9.60 5.69 -0.07
N VAL A 127 -10.68 6.20 0.50
CA VAL A 127 -12.03 5.75 0.20
C VAL A 127 -12.63 6.61 -0.91
N VAL A 128 -12.80 6.02 -2.09
CA VAL A 128 -13.43 6.67 -3.25
C VAL A 128 -14.94 6.61 -3.13
N THR A 129 -15.47 5.46 -2.70
CA THR A 129 -16.90 5.26 -2.45
C THR A 129 -17.09 4.55 -1.13
N GLY A 130 -17.90 5.11 -0.26
CA GLY A 130 -18.24 4.53 1.04
C GLY A 130 -19.34 3.48 0.95
N GLY A 131 -19.52 2.73 2.02
CA GLY A 131 -20.54 1.69 2.12
C GLY A 131 -20.28 0.76 3.29
N HIS A 132 -21.03 -0.32 3.36
CA HIS A 132 -20.90 -1.34 4.39
C HIS A 132 -20.06 -2.52 3.89
N ILE A 133 -19.13 -3.00 4.73
CA ILE A 133 -18.31 -4.19 4.46
C ILE A 133 -18.42 -5.17 5.61
N LYS A 134 -18.30 -6.46 5.30
CA LYS A 134 -18.28 -7.54 6.30
C LYS A 134 -17.21 -8.59 5.97
N VAL A 135 -16.73 -9.24 6.98
CA VAL A 135 -15.80 -10.37 6.84
C VAL A 135 -16.43 -11.45 5.95
N GLY A 136 -15.67 -11.90 4.96
CA GLY A 136 -16.12 -12.86 3.95
C GLY A 136 -16.54 -12.21 2.63
N ASP A 137 -16.69 -10.90 2.55
CA ASP A 137 -17.00 -10.21 1.31
C ASP A 137 -15.92 -10.45 0.25
N GLU A 138 -16.36 -10.53 -1.01
CA GLU A 138 -15.47 -10.63 -2.16
C GLU A 138 -14.74 -9.30 -2.36
N VAL A 139 -13.45 -9.40 -2.67
CA VAL A 139 -12.62 -8.25 -3.05
C VAL A 139 -12.24 -8.40 -4.52
N VAL A 140 -12.68 -7.45 -5.33
CA VAL A 140 -12.41 -7.42 -6.76
C VAL A 140 -11.46 -6.28 -7.07
N MET A 141 -10.32 -6.61 -7.67
CA MET A 141 -9.42 -5.59 -8.19
C MET A 141 -9.98 -5.09 -9.52
N GLU A 142 -10.17 -3.78 -9.61
CA GLU A 142 -10.44 -3.14 -10.88
C GLU A 142 -9.18 -3.24 -11.76
N GLN A 143 -9.30 -3.88 -12.91
CA GLN A 143 -8.25 -3.78 -13.91
C GLN A 143 -8.26 -2.35 -14.42
N VAL A 144 -7.33 -1.55 -13.95
CA VAL A 144 -7.09 -0.23 -14.54
C VAL A 144 -6.63 -0.51 -15.97
N LYS A 145 -7.55 -0.45 -16.91
CA LYS A 145 -7.21 -0.18 -18.29
C LYS A 145 -6.71 1.26 -18.28
N SER A 146 -5.45 1.46 -17.96
CA SER A 146 -4.85 2.74 -18.20
C SER A 146 -4.68 2.85 -19.70
N ASP A 147 -5.65 3.47 -20.38
CA ASP A 147 -5.46 3.96 -21.74
C ASP A 147 -4.33 5.00 -21.79
N ARG A 148 -3.76 5.32 -20.65
CA ARG A 148 -2.61 6.22 -20.48
C ARG A 148 -1.48 5.45 -19.82
N PRO A 149 -0.30 5.37 -20.46
CA PRO A 149 0.87 4.79 -19.82
C PRO A 149 1.21 5.58 -18.54
N PHE A 150 1.73 4.88 -17.53
CA PHE A 150 2.26 5.57 -16.35
C PHE A 150 3.34 6.55 -16.80
N SER A 151 3.31 7.77 -16.24
CA SER A 151 4.34 8.75 -16.51
C SER A 151 5.52 8.59 -15.55
N ALA A 152 6.73 8.80 -16.06
CA ALA A 152 7.95 8.79 -15.29
C ALA A 152 8.84 9.99 -15.65
N ALA A 153 9.65 10.43 -14.68
CA ALA A 153 10.78 11.33 -14.92
C ALA A 153 12.06 10.61 -14.49
N VAL A 154 13.14 10.79 -15.23
CA VAL A 154 14.44 10.21 -14.94
C VAL A 154 15.40 11.32 -14.53
N ILE A 155 15.97 11.21 -13.33
CA ILE A 155 16.97 12.14 -12.82
C ILE A 155 18.27 11.39 -12.58
N THR A 156 19.33 11.77 -13.29
CA THR A 156 20.69 11.26 -13.06
C THR A 156 21.47 12.29 -12.26
N LEU A 157 22.11 11.85 -11.18
CA LEU A 157 22.99 12.69 -10.36
C LEU A 157 24.44 12.36 -10.69
N SER A 158 25.18 13.30 -11.25
CA SER A 158 26.60 13.09 -11.60
C SER A 158 27.31 14.43 -11.82
N ASP A 159 28.18 14.84 -10.91
CA ASP A 159 29.02 16.05 -11.02
C ASP A 159 29.78 16.09 -12.35
N LYS A 160 30.45 15.00 -12.70
CA LYS A 160 31.25 14.90 -13.94
C LYS A 160 30.37 14.88 -15.20
N GLY A 161 29.21 14.27 -15.12
CA GLY A 161 28.22 14.26 -16.21
C GLY A 161 27.68 15.65 -16.46
N ALA A 162 27.24 16.34 -15.40
CA ALA A 162 26.70 17.68 -15.48
C ALA A 162 27.76 18.72 -15.95
N ALA A 163 29.04 18.52 -15.59
CA ALA A 163 30.17 19.32 -16.07
C ALA A 163 30.61 18.99 -17.51
N GLY A 164 30.03 17.96 -18.15
CA GLY A 164 30.42 17.53 -19.50
C GLY A 164 31.74 16.75 -19.57
N GLU A 165 32.31 16.39 -18.43
CA GLU A 165 33.58 15.63 -18.35
C GLU A 165 33.38 14.12 -18.56
N ARG A 166 32.13 13.64 -18.47
CA ARG A 166 31.74 12.24 -18.61
C ARG A 166 30.39 12.13 -19.28
N GLU A 167 30.27 11.21 -20.23
CA GLU A 167 29.00 10.87 -20.85
C GLU A 167 28.05 10.20 -19.83
N ASP A 168 26.80 10.68 -19.74
CA ASP A 168 25.75 9.98 -18.98
C ASP A 168 25.24 8.79 -19.79
N LYS A 169 25.60 7.58 -19.34
CA LYS A 169 25.08 6.33 -19.92
C LYS A 169 23.91 5.75 -19.11
N SER A 170 23.77 6.19 -17.86
CA SER A 170 22.76 5.64 -16.95
C SER A 170 21.37 6.18 -17.24
N GLY A 171 21.24 7.49 -17.42
CA GLY A 171 19.97 8.14 -17.74
C GLY A 171 19.31 7.58 -18.99
N PRO A 172 20.00 7.57 -20.16
CA PRO A 172 19.45 7.00 -21.38
C PRO A 172 19.05 5.52 -21.24
N MET A 173 19.85 4.70 -20.56
CA MET A 173 19.54 3.29 -20.33
C MET A 173 18.27 3.11 -19.47
N ILE A 174 18.12 3.89 -18.40
CA ILE A 174 16.92 3.86 -17.56
C ILE A 174 15.68 4.30 -18.37
N VAL A 175 15.82 5.33 -19.20
CA VAL A 175 14.73 5.79 -20.09
C VAL A 175 14.27 4.68 -21.03
N GLU A 176 15.21 3.97 -21.64
CA GLU A 176 14.90 2.83 -22.53
C GLU A 176 14.16 1.72 -21.78
N MET A 177 14.71 1.29 -20.65
CA MET A 177 14.07 0.25 -19.79
C MET A 177 12.65 0.63 -19.34
N LEU A 178 12.43 1.89 -18.98
CA LEU A 178 11.10 2.37 -18.58
C LEU A 178 10.13 2.43 -19.75
N LYS A 179 10.59 2.83 -20.94
CA LYS A 179 9.76 2.81 -22.17
C LYS A 179 9.36 1.38 -22.55
N ASP A 180 10.29 0.43 -22.46
CA ASP A 180 10.02 -0.98 -22.71
C ASP A 180 9.02 -1.57 -21.69
N ALA A 181 9.03 -1.06 -20.46
CA ALA A 181 8.07 -1.38 -19.42
C ALA A 181 6.72 -0.64 -19.57
N GLY A 182 6.53 0.17 -20.62
CA GLY A 182 5.27 0.84 -20.93
C GLY A 182 5.08 2.21 -20.25
N TYR A 183 6.14 2.82 -19.72
CA TYR A 183 6.06 4.15 -19.13
C TYR A 183 6.18 5.26 -20.19
N ASP A 184 5.43 6.35 -19.98
CA ASP A 184 5.56 7.59 -20.73
C ASP A 184 6.56 8.52 -20.02
N ILE A 185 7.74 8.71 -20.61
CA ILE A 185 8.80 9.53 -20.02
C ILE A 185 8.51 11.01 -20.27
N LYS A 186 8.21 11.74 -19.21
CA LYS A 186 7.89 13.17 -19.27
C LYS A 186 9.12 14.04 -19.26
N GLU A 187 10.16 13.65 -18.54
CA GLU A 187 11.34 14.47 -18.35
C GLU A 187 12.58 13.60 -18.09
N THR A 188 13.73 14.08 -18.57
CA THR A 188 15.03 13.49 -18.26
C THR A 188 15.98 14.61 -17.87
N ILE A 189 16.54 14.53 -16.66
CA ILE A 189 17.36 15.59 -16.07
C ILE A 189 18.69 14.99 -15.64
N LEU A 190 19.79 15.68 -15.98
CA LEU A 190 21.12 15.38 -15.45
C LEU A 190 21.53 16.52 -14.52
N LEU A 191 21.76 16.21 -13.26
CA LEU A 191 22.15 17.16 -12.22
C LEU A 191 23.54 16.83 -11.66
N PRO A 192 24.25 17.84 -11.11
CA PRO A 192 25.51 17.63 -10.38
C PRO A 192 25.28 16.89 -9.07
#